data_e7a5cfd030f3734c0ad51025156e831b
#
_entry.id   e7a5cfd030f3734c0ad51025156e831b
#
_cell.length_a   1.000
_cell.length_b   1.000
_cell.length_c   1.000
_cell.angle_alpha   90.00
_cell.angle_beta   90.00
_cell.angle_gamma   90.00
#
_symmetry.space_group_name_H-M   'P 1'
#
loop_
_entity.id
_entity.type
_entity.pdbx_description
1 polymer ?
#
loop_
_entity_poly.entity_id
_entity_poly.type
_entity_poly.pdbx_seq_one_letter_code
_entity_poly.pdbx_strand_id
1 'polypeptide(L)'
;MLKAFVFKPLSPFKSFPTTNTIFGAICWGIRWLESEEKLLETLEMFKTGRPPFIISAPLPWKGGRWIFPRPIHFIRIVPENVEDYKEYKKFKKAQWVSWEVFKKTLEREPERSFEEEKPQINKDVIPHASINRLTMTTVGGELYNEEVYWLSSFGVIVKFFDGSFEPLVKACLEFSQLGGNKTTGMGRYRLEETKPPEGMEEFISQKSTRAFLISDCFYDPEFDLNNSFYDIKVQKPAVENGLTKRVWKNTFCYLTPGSQVQVKTPKDWYGGIKEVLKEGSISVYQYGIGFPLFARWEK
;
A
#
# COMPACT_ATOMS: atom_id res chain seq x y z
N MET A 1 4.55 13.88 -12.34
CA MET A 1 4.39 14.72 -11.13
C MET A 1 4.25 13.81 -9.92
N LEU A 2 4.90 14.15 -8.80
CA LEU A 2 4.87 13.36 -7.56
C LEU A 2 4.09 14.12 -6.49
N LYS A 3 3.16 13.44 -5.81
CA LYS A 3 2.35 13.99 -4.71
C LYS A 3 2.33 12.99 -3.55
N ALA A 4 2.03 13.50 -2.36
CA ALA A 4 1.88 12.65 -1.18
C ALA A 4 0.68 13.10 -0.35
N PHE A 5 -0.07 12.11 0.14
CA PHE A 5 -1.28 12.31 0.93
C PHE A 5 -1.15 11.56 2.24
N VAL A 6 -1.43 12.23 3.35
CA VAL A 6 -1.43 11.66 4.70
C VAL A 6 -2.85 11.51 5.20
N PHE A 7 -3.15 10.34 5.70
CA PHE A 7 -4.40 9.98 6.33
C PHE A 7 -4.24 10.10 7.84
N LYS A 8 -5.03 10.96 8.47
CA LYS A 8 -5.10 11.09 9.93
C LYS A 8 -6.36 10.36 10.42
N PRO A 9 -6.25 9.16 11.00
CA PRO A 9 -7.39 8.38 11.46
C PRO A 9 -8.27 9.15 12.46
N LEU A 10 -9.58 9.08 12.27
CA LEU A 10 -10.62 9.67 13.12
C LEU A 10 -11.50 8.62 13.78
N SER A 11 -11.42 7.38 13.31
CA SER A 11 -12.14 6.23 13.85
C SER A 11 -11.26 4.97 13.75
N PRO A 12 -11.61 3.88 14.43
CA PRO A 12 -10.88 2.63 14.29
C PRO A 12 -11.04 2.05 12.88
N PHE A 13 -10.13 1.18 12.53
CA PHE A 13 -10.08 0.44 11.26
C PHE A 13 -10.26 -1.05 11.52
N LYS A 14 -10.82 -1.78 10.54
CA LYS A 14 -10.90 -3.24 10.62
C LYS A 14 -9.54 -3.92 10.48
N SER A 15 -8.64 -3.30 9.74
CA SER A 15 -7.24 -3.74 9.55
C SER A 15 -6.42 -2.57 9.02
N PHE A 16 -5.08 -2.70 9.04
CA PHE A 16 -4.23 -1.74 8.36
C PHE A 16 -4.52 -1.75 6.86
N PRO A 17 -4.77 -0.58 6.22
CA PRO A 17 -5.06 -0.50 4.79
C PRO A 17 -3.91 -1.07 3.95
N THR A 18 -4.25 -1.60 2.79
CA THR A 18 -3.29 -2.05 1.78
C THR A 18 -3.33 -1.14 0.56
N THR A 19 -2.38 -1.28 -0.36
CA THR A 19 -2.40 -0.58 -1.67
C THR A 19 -3.75 -0.78 -2.37
N ASN A 20 -4.29 -2.00 -2.29
CA ASN A 20 -5.60 -2.32 -2.88
C ASN A 20 -6.78 -1.65 -2.18
N THR A 21 -6.68 -1.42 -0.87
CA THR A 21 -7.70 -0.65 -0.13
C THR A 21 -7.76 0.78 -0.64
N ILE A 22 -6.60 1.41 -0.86
CA ILE A 22 -6.50 2.78 -1.39
C ILE A 22 -6.99 2.83 -2.85
N PHE A 23 -6.52 1.92 -3.71
CA PHE A 23 -6.96 1.85 -5.10
C PHE A 23 -8.47 1.61 -5.22
N GLY A 24 -9.02 0.71 -4.40
CA GLY A 24 -10.47 0.48 -4.36
C GLY A 24 -11.25 1.72 -3.92
N ALA A 25 -10.74 2.48 -2.95
CA ALA A 25 -11.36 3.74 -2.54
C ALA A 25 -11.35 4.77 -3.68
N ILE A 26 -10.26 4.89 -4.43
CA ILE A 26 -10.17 5.74 -5.63
C ILE A 26 -11.19 5.29 -6.69
N CYS A 27 -11.25 3.99 -7.01
CA CYS A 27 -12.20 3.46 -7.99
C CYS A 27 -13.66 3.76 -7.61
N TRP A 28 -14.04 3.53 -6.36
CA TRP A 28 -15.38 3.87 -5.87
C TRP A 28 -15.62 5.39 -5.89
N GLY A 29 -14.61 6.18 -5.52
CA GLY A 29 -14.68 7.64 -5.60
C GLY A 29 -14.93 8.13 -7.02
N ILE A 30 -14.21 7.62 -8.03
CA ILE A 30 -14.43 7.95 -9.44
C ILE A 30 -15.86 7.63 -9.86
N ARG A 31 -16.36 6.44 -9.50
CA ARG A 31 -17.72 6.03 -9.84
C ARG A 31 -18.79 6.96 -9.24
N TRP A 32 -18.59 7.45 -8.03
CA TRP A 32 -19.59 8.25 -7.32
C TRP A 32 -19.49 9.75 -7.61
N LEU A 33 -18.27 10.26 -7.81
CA LEU A 33 -18.04 11.69 -8.04
C LEU A 33 -18.13 12.06 -9.52
N GLU A 34 -17.77 11.13 -10.40
CA GLU A 34 -17.84 11.32 -11.85
C GLU A 34 -18.93 10.42 -12.46
N SER A 35 -18.54 9.22 -12.89
CA SER A 35 -19.48 8.25 -13.47
C SER A 35 -18.89 6.83 -13.54
N GLU A 36 -19.74 5.84 -13.88
CA GLU A 36 -19.29 4.48 -14.15
C GLU A 36 -18.46 4.41 -15.44
N GLU A 37 -18.82 5.18 -16.46
CA GLU A 37 -18.08 5.28 -17.72
C GLU A 37 -16.66 5.78 -17.47
N LYS A 38 -16.50 6.83 -16.64
CA LYS A 38 -15.17 7.35 -16.28
C LYS A 38 -14.33 6.34 -15.53
N LEU A 39 -14.95 5.55 -14.64
CA LEU A 39 -14.25 4.43 -13.97
C LEU A 39 -13.78 3.40 -14.99
N LEU A 40 -14.65 2.98 -15.92
CA LEU A 40 -14.31 1.97 -16.95
C LEU A 40 -13.18 2.48 -17.86
N GLU A 41 -13.22 3.73 -18.31
CA GLU A 41 -12.13 4.35 -19.06
C GLU A 41 -10.82 4.31 -18.28
N THR A 42 -10.85 4.69 -17.01
CA THR A 42 -9.68 4.68 -16.14
C THR A 42 -9.11 3.26 -15.99
N LEU A 43 -9.96 2.25 -15.72
CA LEU A 43 -9.53 0.86 -15.61
C LEU A 43 -8.96 0.34 -16.94
N GLU A 44 -9.51 0.76 -18.09
CA GLU A 44 -8.96 0.39 -19.40
C GLU A 44 -7.57 0.96 -19.63
N MET A 45 -7.29 2.18 -19.18
CA MET A 45 -5.93 2.76 -19.21
C MET A 45 -4.94 1.87 -18.42
N PHE A 46 -5.32 1.42 -17.23
CA PHE A 46 -4.50 0.50 -16.44
C PHE A 46 -4.29 -0.85 -17.13
N LYS A 47 -5.33 -1.44 -17.74
CA LYS A 47 -5.27 -2.73 -18.45
C LYS A 47 -4.39 -2.68 -19.69
N THR A 48 -4.41 -1.57 -20.40
CA THR A 48 -3.61 -1.36 -21.63
C THR A 48 -2.18 -0.93 -21.35
N GLY A 49 -1.73 -0.95 -20.07
CA GLY A 49 -0.37 -0.58 -19.69
C GLY A 49 -0.06 0.91 -19.82
N ARG A 50 -1.07 1.76 -19.70
CA ARG A 50 -0.97 3.23 -19.67
C ARG A 50 -1.61 3.78 -18.41
N PRO A 51 -1.15 3.36 -17.20
CA PRO A 51 -1.75 3.84 -15.97
C PRO A 51 -1.65 5.38 -15.88
N PRO A 52 -2.73 6.09 -15.55
CA PRO A 52 -2.66 7.55 -15.40
C PRO A 52 -1.89 7.95 -14.12
N PHE A 53 -1.80 7.06 -13.16
CA PHE A 53 -1.02 7.22 -11.93
C PHE A 53 -0.63 5.86 -11.35
N ILE A 54 0.37 5.87 -10.47
CA ILE A 54 0.71 4.72 -9.62
C ILE A 54 0.79 5.17 -8.16
N ILE A 55 0.51 4.24 -7.23
CA ILE A 55 0.46 4.52 -5.79
C ILE A 55 1.41 3.60 -5.02
N SER A 56 2.05 4.13 -3.99
CA SER A 56 2.83 3.34 -3.04
C SER A 56 1.91 2.48 -2.15
N ALA A 57 2.48 1.54 -1.42
CA ALA A 57 1.81 0.98 -0.25
C ALA A 57 1.51 2.12 0.76
N PRO A 58 0.50 1.94 1.63
CA PRO A 58 0.35 2.82 2.78
C PRO A 58 1.59 2.75 3.67
N LEU A 59 2.25 3.88 3.82
CA LEU A 59 3.48 4.07 4.57
C LEU A 59 3.15 4.75 5.90
N PRO A 60 3.62 4.26 7.06
CA PRO A 60 3.46 4.97 8.32
C PRO A 60 4.07 6.37 8.24
N TRP A 61 3.41 7.34 8.88
CA TRP A 61 3.87 8.72 8.94
C TRP A 61 3.88 9.20 10.38
N LYS A 62 5.02 9.67 10.88
CA LYS A 62 5.20 10.02 12.29
C LYS A 62 6.07 11.27 12.43
N GLY A 63 5.55 12.29 13.10
CA GLY A 63 6.31 13.52 13.38
C GLY A 63 6.86 14.22 12.13
N GLY A 64 6.12 14.22 11.01
CA GLY A 64 6.58 14.81 9.75
C GLY A 64 7.49 13.92 8.92
N ARG A 65 7.78 12.68 9.36
CA ARG A 65 8.70 11.76 8.69
C ARG A 65 7.97 10.56 8.09
N TRP A 66 8.41 10.15 6.91
CA TRP A 66 7.98 8.96 6.21
C TRP A 66 8.73 7.74 6.69
N ILE A 67 8.01 6.65 6.92
CA ILE A 67 8.54 5.38 7.36
C ILE A 67 8.31 4.36 6.24
N PHE A 68 9.37 3.67 5.84
CA PHE A 68 9.37 2.72 4.72
C PHE A 68 9.46 1.28 5.21
N PRO A 69 8.96 0.31 4.44
CA PRO A 69 9.24 -1.08 4.70
C PRO A 69 10.76 -1.30 4.61
N ARG A 70 11.32 -2.06 5.54
CA ARG A 70 12.76 -2.37 5.49
C ARG A 70 13.08 -3.08 4.17
N PRO A 71 14.12 -2.65 3.44
CA PRO A 71 14.59 -3.38 2.27
C PRO A 71 14.93 -4.82 2.59
N ILE A 72 14.47 -5.78 1.79
CA ILE A 72 14.76 -7.21 1.99
C ILE A 72 16.25 -7.45 1.75
N HIS A 73 16.79 -6.85 0.70
CA HIS A 73 18.24 -6.76 0.49
C HIS A 73 18.80 -5.47 1.09
N PHE A 74 19.84 -5.61 1.88
CA PHE A 74 20.59 -4.49 2.46
C PHE A 74 22.08 -4.85 2.54
N ILE A 75 22.91 -3.84 2.60
CA ILE A 75 24.36 -4.03 2.68
C ILE A 75 24.71 -4.58 4.06
N ARG A 76 25.30 -5.75 4.07
CA ARG A 76 25.79 -6.36 5.30
C ARG A 76 27.04 -5.62 5.79
N ILE A 77 26.99 -5.14 7.03
CA ILE A 77 28.18 -4.79 7.77
C ILE A 77 28.72 -6.09 8.37
N VAL A 78 30.01 -6.35 8.17
CA VAL A 78 30.67 -7.43 8.92
C VAL A 78 30.85 -6.91 10.35
N PRO A 79 30.18 -7.50 11.35
CA PRO A 79 30.31 -7.06 12.73
C PRO A 79 31.77 -7.22 13.21
N GLU A 80 32.37 -6.16 13.68
CA GLU A 80 33.72 -6.18 14.24
C GLU A 80 33.71 -6.45 15.75
N ASN A 81 32.56 -6.24 16.38
CA ASN A 81 32.38 -6.42 17.82
C ASN A 81 30.96 -6.91 18.17
N VAL A 82 30.70 -7.17 19.46
CA VAL A 82 29.41 -7.66 19.96
C VAL A 82 28.29 -6.62 19.80
N GLU A 83 28.60 -5.36 19.86
CA GLU A 83 27.62 -4.27 19.72
C GLU A 83 27.15 -4.14 18.28
N ASP A 84 28.06 -4.17 17.31
CA ASP A 84 27.73 -4.22 15.87
C ASP A 84 26.86 -5.44 15.55
N TYR A 85 27.13 -6.58 16.18
CA TYR A 85 26.32 -7.80 15.97
C TYR A 85 24.90 -7.65 16.53
N LYS A 86 24.74 -6.96 17.66
CA LYS A 86 23.42 -6.65 18.24
C LYS A 86 22.63 -5.71 17.32
N GLU A 87 23.26 -4.64 16.83
CA GLU A 87 22.64 -3.69 15.90
C GLU A 87 22.26 -4.37 14.58
N TYR A 88 23.13 -5.19 14.02
CA TYR A 88 22.84 -5.99 12.84
C TYR A 88 21.61 -6.92 13.05
N LYS A 89 21.51 -7.58 14.21
CA LYS A 89 20.34 -8.39 14.55
C LYS A 89 19.06 -7.56 14.69
N LYS A 90 19.12 -6.37 15.26
CA LYS A 90 17.98 -5.45 15.35
C LYS A 90 17.51 -5.07 13.94
N PHE A 91 18.43 -4.64 13.09
CA PHE A 91 18.11 -4.29 11.71
C PHE A 91 17.47 -5.44 10.93
N LYS A 92 18.03 -6.65 11.07
CA LYS A 92 17.48 -7.85 10.40
C LYS A 92 16.05 -8.17 10.84
N LYS A 93 15.69 -7.88 12.08
CA LYS A 93 14.35 -8.14 12.63
C LYS A 93 13.37 -7.01 12.39
N ALA A 94 13.85 -5.83 12.07
CA ALA A 94 13.01 -4.67 11.82
C ALA A 94 12.07 -4.91 10.63
N GLN A 95 10.87 -4.37 10.72
CA GLN A 95 9.92 -4.35 9.61
C GLN A 95 9.91 -2.99 8.92
N TRP A 96 10.25 -1.93 9.64
CA TRP A 96 10.13 -0.56 9.21
C TRP A 96 11.39 0.23 9.49
N VAL A 97 11.73 1.14 8.58
CA VAL A 97 12.91 2.02 8.65
C VAL A 97 12.53 3.44 8.25
N SER A 98 13.29 4.43 8.69
CA SER A 98 13.10 5.80 8.21
C SER A 98 13.48 5.94 6.72
N TRP A 99 13.05 7.04 6.09
CA TRP A 99 13.45 7.34 4.72
C TRP A 99 14.98 7.43 4.58
N GLU A 100 15.65 8.03 5.54
CA GLU A 100 17.11 8.19 5.53
C GLU A 100 17.82 6.84 5.48
N VAL A 101 17.37 5.87 6.27
CA VAL A 101 17.91 4.50 6.26
C VAL A 101 17.60 3.78 4.94
N PHE A 102 16.38 3.95 4.43
CA PHE A 102 16.01 3.39 3.13
C PHE A 102 16.85 3.98 2.00
N LYS A 103 17.05 5.31 2.00
CA LYS A 103 17.87 6.06 1.04
C LYS A 103 19.30 5.55 1.01
N LYS A 104 19.94 5.33 2.17
CA LYS A 104 21.30 4.75 2.25
C LYS A 104 21.39 3.40 1.54
N THR A 105 20.36 2.57 1.63
CA THR A 105 20.33 1.30 0.88
C THR A 105 20.31 1.53 -0.63
N LEU A 106 19.56 2.54 -1.10
CA LEU A 106 19.54 2.92 -2.53
C LEU A 106 20.89 3.48 -3.00
N GLU A 107 21.67 4.07 -2.12
CA GLU A 107 23.00 4.66 -2.39
C GLU A 107 24.15 3.69 -2.15
N ARG A 108 23.86 2.46 -1.69
CA ARG A 108 24.83 1.43 -1.27
C ARG A 108 25.67 1.84 -0.06
N GLU A 109 25.12 2.66 0.79
CA GLU A 109 25.78 3.05 2.03
C GLU A 109 25.41 2.08 3.16
N PRO A 110 26.39 1.58 3.95
CA PRO A 110 26.11 0.72 5.08
C PRO A 110 25.51 1.52 6.24
N GLU A 111 24.42 1.02 6.83
CA GLU A 111 23.89 1.56 8.07
C GLU A 111 24.48 0.86 9.29
N ARG A 112 25.19 1.60 10.14
CA ARG A 112 25.84 1.06 11.34
C ARG A 112 24.99 1.10 12.59
N SER A 113 24.07 2.09 12.68
CA SER A 113 23.15 2.22 13.80
C SER A 113 21.77 2.58 13.28
N PHE A 114 20.71 2.00 13.84
CA PHE A 114 19.39 2.26 13.36
C PHE A 114 18.37 2.11 14.51
N GLU A 115 17.39 3.00 14.50
CA GLU A 115 16.19 2.85 15.33
C GLU A 115 15.04 2.33 14.48
N GLU A 116 14.43 1.24 14.95
CA GLU A 116 13.23 0.71 14.29
C GLU A 116 12.06 1.68 14.49
N GLU A 117 11.53 2.17 13.41
CA GLU A 117 10.35 3.03 13.42
C GLU A 117 9.08 2.17 13.32
N LYS A 118 8.46 1.90 14.46
CA LYS A 118 7.21 1.12 14.47
C LYS A 118 5.99 2.02 14.31
N PRO A 119 5.05 1.67 13.40
CA PRO A 119 3.74 2.30 13.42
C PRO A 119 3.04 1.99 14.74
N GLN A 120 2.39 2.98 15.32
CA GLN A 120 1.56 2.75 16.51
C GLN A 120 0.22 2.18 16.04
N ILE A 121 -0.04 0.94 16.42
CA ILE A 121 -1.29 0.22 16.15
C ILE A 121 -1.79 -0.33 17.47
N ASN A 122 -2.86 0.24 17.97
CA ASN A 122 -3.50 -0.24 19.19
C ASN A 122 -4.71 -1.10 18.80
N LYS A 123 -4.67 -2.36 19.23
CA LYS A 123 -5.77 -3.29 19.06
C LYS A 123 -6.80 -3.08 20.18
N ASP A 124 -8.07 -3.10 19.82
CA ASP A 124 -9.19 -2.95 20.74
C ASP A 124 -10.34 -3.88 20.33
N VAL A 125 -11.31 -4.05 21.21
CA VAL A 125 -12.49 -4.90 20.98
C VAL A 125 -13.74 -4.08 21.27
N ILE A 126 -14.58 -3.92 20.27
CA ILE A 126 -15.85 -3.18 20.40
C ILE A 126 -17.01 -4.19 20.45
N PRO A 127 -17.83 -4.18 21.51
CA PRO A 127 -19.03 -4.99 21.56
C PRO A 127 -20.11 -4.40 20.64
N HIS A 128 -20.79 -5.26 19.89
CA HIS A 128 -21.93 -4.93 19.04
C HIS A 128 -23.13 -5.78 19.43
N ALA A 129 -24.32 -5.21 19.31
CA ALA A 129 -25.58 -5.92 19.46
C ALA A 129 -26.49 -5.68 18.25
N SER A 130 -27.08 -6.73 17.75
CA SER A 130 -28.14 -6.61 16.74
C SER A 130 -29.42 -6.10 17.38
N ILE A 131 -30.01 -5.04 16.82
CA ILE A 131 -31.27 -4.45 17.29
C ILE A 131 -32.38 -4.85 16.32
N ASN A 132 -33.42 -5.49 16.84
CA ASN A 132 -34.64 -5.71 16.09
C ASN A 132 -35.36 -4.36 15.90
N ARG A 133 -35.50 -3.93 14.65
CA ARG A 133 -36.07 -2.62 14.32
C ARG A 133 -37.58 -2.49 14.62
N LEU A 134 -38.28 -3.62 14.77
CA LEU A 134 -39.71 -3.63 15.09
C LEU A 134 -39.94 -3.49 16.60
N THR A 135 -39.16 -4.19 17.41
CA THR A 135 -39.29 -4.22 18.86
C THR A 135 -38.36 -3.24 19.56
N MET A 136 -37.38 -2.67 18.84
CA MET A 136 -36.33 -1.78 19.37
C MET A 136 -35.54 -2.40 20.53
N THR A 137 -35.51 -3.74 20.59
CA THR A 137 -34.78 -4.51 21.60
C THR A 137 -33.65 -5.30 20.96
N THR A 138 -32.65 -5.67 21.76
CA THR A 138 -31.62 -6.58 21.33
C THR A 138 -32.19 -7.96 21.05
N VAL A 139 -31.80 -8.58 19.93
CA VAL A 139 -32.14 -9.97 19.63
C VAL A 139 -31.31 -10.86 20.55
N GLY A 140 -31.96 -11.79 21.24
CA GLY A 140 -31.28 -12.70 22.18
C GLY A 140 -30.18 -13.52 21.49
N GLY A 141 -28.96 -13.48 22.04
CA GLY A 141 -27.79 -14.21 21.51
C GLY A 141 -27.02 -13.51 20.39
N GLU A 142 -27.40 -12.32 19.96
CA GLU A 142 -26.73 -11.54 18.92
C GLU A 142 -25.82 -10.44 19.47
N LEU A 143 -25.20 -10.66 20.63
CA LEU A 143 -24.08 -9.89 21.11
C LEU A 143 -22.80 -10.48 20.53
N TYR A 144 -22.03 -9.70 19.79
CA TYR A 144 -20.74 -10.11 19.28
C TYR A 144 -19.66 -9.06 19.48
N ASN A 145 -18.42 -9.52 19.59
CA ASN A 145 -17.27 -8.66 19.75
C ASN A 145 -16.55 -8.50 18.42
N GLU A 146 -16.21 -7.28 18.07
CA GLU A 146 -15.44 -6.95 16.88
C GLU A 146 -14.07 -6.43 17.25
N GLU A 147 -13.05 -7.09 16.72
CA GLU A 147 -11.66 -6.63 16.82
C GLU A 147 -11.42 -5.46 15.87
N VAL A 148 -10.88 -4.38 16.40
CA VAL A 148 -10.60 -3.14 15.68
C VAL A 148 -9.21 -2.62 15.99
N TYR A 149 -8.70 -1.75 15.11
CA TYR A 149 -7.36 -1.20 15.20
C TYR A 149 -7.39 0.33 15.15
N TRP A 150 -6.87 0.95 16.20
CA TRP A 150 -6.57 2.37 16.22
C TRP A 150 -5.19 2.59 15.62
N LEU A 151 -5.15 3.24 14.46
CA LEU A 151 -3.94 3.46 13.70
C LEU A 151 -3.36 4.84 13.96
N SER A 152 -2.03 4.95 14.01
CA SER A 152 -1.36 6.24 13.82
C SER A 152 -1.50 6.72 12.36
N SER A 153 -1.11 7.96 12.12
CA SER A 153 -1.13 8.52 10.76
C SER A 153 -0.30 7.68 9.79
N PHE A 154 -0.78 7.55 8.58
CA PHE A 154 -0.09 6.89 7.46
C PHE A 154 -0.38 7.66 6.18
N GLY A 155 0.35 7.42 5.14
CA GLY A 155 0.12 8.11 3.88
C GLY A 155 0.48 7.27 2.67
N VAL A 156 0.22 7.82 1.49
CA VAL A 156 0.59 7.26 0.21
C VAL A 156 1.31 8.29 -0.64
N ILE A 157 2.23 7.80 -1.45
CA ILE A 157 2.93 8.58 -2.46
C ILE A 157 2.34 8.19 -3.80
N VAL A 158 1.96 9.19 -4.60
CA VAL A 158 1.32 9.00 -5.90
C VAL A 158 2.19 9.64 -6.97
N LYS A 159 2.56 8.86 -7.99
CA LYS A 159 3.20 9.38 -9.20
C LYS A 159 2.13 9.48 -10.29
N PHE A 160 1.84 10.69 -10.73
CA PHE A 160 0.93 10.95 -11.83
C PHE A 160 1.70 11.01 -13.16
N PHE A 161 1.22 10.27 -14.15
CA PHE A 161 1.67 10.34 -15.54
C PHE A 161 0.77 11.29 -16.32
N ASP A 162 -0.51 11.35 -15.94
CA ASP A 162 -1.48 12.34 -16.41
C ASP A 162 -1.89 13.26 -15.25
N GLY A 163 -1.48 14.52 -15.32
CA GLY A 163 -1.74 15.52 -14.29
C GLY A 163 -3.23 15.83 -14.08
N SER A 164 -4.10 15.56 -15.05
CA SER A 164 -5.55 15.75 -14.92
C SER A 164 -6.19 14.84 -13.87
N PHE A 165 -5.53 13.71 -13.53
CA PHE A 165 -5.99 12.79 -12.50
C PHE A 165 -5.68 13.25 -11.07
N GLU A 166 -4.79 14.23 -10.85
CA GLU A 166 -4.45 14.66 -9.48
C GLU A 166 -5.66 15.18 -8.70
N PRO A 167 -6.44 16.17 -9.22
CA PRO A 167 -7.60 16.66 -8.49
C PRO A 167 -8.65 15.59 -8.24
N LEU A 168 -8.86 14.69 -9.22
CA LEU A 168 -9.81 13.60 -9.12
C LEU A 168 -9.40 12.59 -8.05
N VAL A 169 -8.15 12.13 -8.05
CA VAL A 169 -7.64 11.19 -7.03
C VAL A 169 -7.73 11.81 -5.64
N LYS A 170 -7.37 13.09 -5.48
CA LYS A 170 -7.48 13.80 -4.21
C LYS A 170 -8.94 13.85 -3.74
N ALA A 171 -9.87 14.26 -4.59
CA ALA A 171 -11.30 14.30 -4.28
C ALA A 171 -11.84 12.91 -3.90
N CYS A 172 -11.45 11.85 -4.62
CA CYS A 172 -11.83 10.47 -4.31
C CYS A 172 -11.34 10.05 -2.91
N LEU A 173 -10.11 10.39 -2.56
CA LEU A 173 -9.55 10.08 -1.23
C LEU A 173 -10.20 10.91 -0.13
N GLU A 174 -10.54 12.17 -0.36
CA GLU A 174 -11.27 13.01 0.61
C GLU A 174 -12.71 12.53 0.85
N PHE A 175 -13.36 12.03 -0.20
CA PHE A 175 -14.74 11.53 -0.13
C PHE A 175 -14.84 10.15 0.52
N SER A 176 -13.83 9.31 0.40
CA SER A 176 -13.87 7.89 0.75
C SER A 176 -13.64 7.62 2.24
N GLN A 177 -14.03 6.42 2.65
CA GLN A 177 -13.58 5.75 3.89
C GLN A 177 -12.77 4.52 3.51
N LEU A 178 -11.84 4.08 4.37
CA LEU A 178 -10.94 2.97 4.06
C LEU A 178 -11.26 1.71 4.86
N GLY A 179 -11.21 0.57 4.18
CA GLY A 179 -11.36 -0.75 4.79
C GLY A 179 -12.80 -1.22 4.92
N GLY A 180 -13.02 -2.23 5.76
CA GLY A 180 -14.33 -2.81 6.01
C GLY A 180 -15.15 -2.04 7.05
N ASN A 181 -16.43 -2.42 7.18
CA ASN A 181 -17.37 -1.87 8.20
C ASN A 181 -17.54 -0.35 8.16
N LYS A 182 -17.49 0.25 6.96
CA LYS A 182 -17.70 1.69 6.74
C LYS A 182 -19.06 2.15 7.21
N THR A 183 -20.09 1.32 7.03
CA THR A 183 -21.47 1.61 7.45
C THR A 183 -21.64 1.72 8.97
N THR A 184 -20.74 1.12 9.74
CA THR A 184 -20.69 1.25 11.21
C THR A 184 -19.74 2.34 11.68
N GLY A 185 -19.21 3.17 10.76
CA GLY A 185 -18.39 4.34 11.07
C GLY A 185 -16.90 4.07 11.16
N MET A 186 -16.43 2.87 10.79
CA MET A 186 -15.00 2.55 10.74
C MET A 186 -14.30 3.16 9.52
N GLY A 187 -12.99 3.31 9.61
CA GLY A 187 -12.15 3.72 8.48
C GLY A 187 -12.25 5.20 8.10
N ARG A 188 -12.75 6.06 8.99
CA ARG A 188 -12.81 7.52 8.80
C ARG A 188 -11.46 8.16 9.08
N TYR A 189 -11.12 9.16 8.29
CA TYR A 189 -9.88 9.92 8.43
C TYR A 189 -10.04 11.35 7.91
N ARG A 190 -9.07 12.18 8.22
CA ARG A 190 -8.84 13.47 7.56
C ARG A 190 -7.67 13.28 6.59
N LEU A 191 -7.83 13.73 5.36
CA LEU A 191 -6.77 13.75 4.37
C LEU A 191 -5.98 15.07 4.47
N GLU A 192 -4.67 14.99 4.39
CA GLU A 192 -3.79 16.17 4.29
C GLU A 192 -2.79 15.93 3.16
N GLU A 193 -2.59 16.93 2.32
CA GLU A 193 -1.52 16.91 1.32
C GLU A 193 -0.20 17.30 1.99
N THR A 194 0.87 16.61 1.64
CA THR A 194 2.21 16.86 2.13
C THR A 194 3.25 16.66 1.03
N LYS A 195 4.50 16.90 1.34
CA LYS A 195 5.58 16.65 0.38
C LYS A 195 6.04 15.19 0.47
N PRO A 196 6.38 14.57 -0.68
CA PRO A 196 7.12 13.32 -0.69
C PRO A 196 8.46 13.49 0.06
N PRO A 197 9.12 12.38 0.44
CA PRO A 197 10.45 12.42 1.04
C PRO A 197 11.45 13.19 0.17
N GLU A 198 12.30 13.99 0.80
CA GLU A 198 13.32 14.78 0.09
C GLU A 198 14.29 13.89 -0.68
N GLY A 199 14.57 14.26 -1.93
CA GLY A 199 15.46 13.51 -2.83
C GLY A 199 14.86 12.23 -3.41
N MET A 200 13.61 11.88 -3.12
CA MET A 200 12.97 10.66 -3.64
C MET A 200 12.83 10.68 -5.17
N GLU A 201 12.59 11.86 -5.76
CA GLU A 201 12.41 12.02 -7.21
C GLU A 201 13.64 11.57 -7.99
N GLU A 202 14.84 11.72 -7.42
CA GLU A 202 16.08 11.27 -8.04
C GLU A 202 16.08 9.75 -8.25
N PHE A 203 15.65 8.98 -7.25
CA PHE A 203 15.55 7.52 -7.33
C PHE A 203 14.40 7.00 -8.19
N ILE A 204 13.41 7.83 -8.47
CA ILE A 204 12.33 7.53 -9.41
C ILE A 204 12.76 7.78 -10.86
N SER A 205 13.51 8.84 -11.10
CA SER A 205 13.96 9.24 -12.44
C SER A 205 15.22 8.52 -12.90
N GLN A 206 16.04 8.05 -11.97
CA GLN A 206 17.21 7.25 -12.25
C GLN A 206 16.80 5.92 -12.90
N LYS A 207 17.50 5.52 -13.95
CA LYS A 207 17.28 4.24 -14.62
C LYS A 207 18.44 3.30 -14.30
N SER A 208 18.18 2.33 -13.44
CA SER A 208 19.10 1.27 -13.04
C SER A 208 18.42 -0.09 -13.20
N THR A 209 19.20 -1.14 -13.37
CA THR A 209 18.67 -2.50 -13.43
C THR A 209 18.26 -3.06 -12.07
N ARG A 210 18.46 -2.31 -10.99
CA ARG A 210 18.10 -2.69 -9.62
C ARG A 210 17.07 -1.74 -9.04
N ALA A 211 15.87 -2.27 -8.80
CA ALA A 211 14.75 -1.51 -8.27
C ALA A 211 14.26 -2.05 -6.93
N PHE A 212 13.90 -1.15 -6.02
CA PHE A 212 13.22 -1.47 -4.76
C PHE A 212 11.75 -1.09 -4.88
N LEU A 213 10.87 -2.04 -4.64
CA LEU A 213 9.42 -1.83 -4.73
C LEU A 213 8.88 -1.23 -3.43
N ILE A 214 8.13 -0.14 -3.52
CA ILE A 214 7.44 0.48 -2.38
C ILE A 214 5.93 0.26 -2.41
N SER A 215 5.45 -0.65 -3.25
CA SER A 215 4.05 -1.11 -3.33
C SER A 215 4.00 -2.61 -3.57
N ASP A 216 2.83 -3.23 -3.29
CA ASP A 216 2.57 -4.62 -3.69
C ASP A 216 2.63 -4.71 -5.23
N CYS A 217 3.36 -5.70 -5.75
CA CYS A 217 3.57 -5.86 -7.19
C CYS A 217 3.25 -7.28 -7.67
N PHE A 218 2.43 -7.42 -8.71
CA PHE A 218 2.33 -8.69 -9.42
C PHE A 218 3.64 -9.00 -10.14
N TYR A 219 3.88 -10.29 -10.34
CA TYR A 219 5.01 -10.70 -11.16
C TYR A 219 4.97 -10.04 -12.53
N ASP A 220 6.12 -9.49 -12.93
CA ASP A 220 6.37 -8.89 -14.24
C ASP A 220 7.47 -9.70 -14.97
N PRO A 221 7.33 -10.00 -16.28
CA PRO A 221 8.34 -10.73 -17.06
C PRO A 221 9.70 -10.03 -17.16
N GLU A 222 9.77 -8.75 -16.85
CA GLU A 222 11.02 -8.00 -16.74
C GLU A 222 11.86 -8.37 -15.52
N PHE A 223 11.28 -9.05 -14.53
CA PHE A 223 12.01 -9.43 -13.32
C PHE A 223 12.90 -10.65 -13.55
N ASP A 224 14.16 -10.53 -13.20
CA ASP A 224 15.06 -11.65 -12.98
C ASP A 224 15.00 -12.05 -11.50
N LEU A 225 14.12 -12.97 -11.18
CA LEU A 225 13.90 -13.42 -9.81
C LEU A 225 15.09 -14.17 -9.19
N ASN A 226 15.96 -14.75 -10.00
CA ASN A 226 17.15 -15.47 -9.53
C ASN A 226 18.18 -14.49 -8.93
N ASN A 227 18.21 -13.26 -9.42
CA ASN A 227 19.09 -12.19 -8.93
C ASN A 227 18.35 -11.13 -8.10
N SER A 228 17.18 -11.49 -7.55
CA SER A 228 16.32 -10.62 -6.75
C SER A 228 16.19 -11.09 -5.32
N PHE A 229 15.87 -10.19 -4.40
CA PHE A 229 15.59 -10.46 -3.01
C PHE A 229 14.18 -9.98 -2.68
N TYR A 230 13.25 -10.90 -2.48
CA TYR A 230 11.84 -10.57 -2.36
C TYR A 230 11.12 -11.51 -1.39
N ASP A 231 10.01 -11.03 -0.85
CA ASP A 231 9.02 -11.84 -0.14
C ASP A 231 7.71 -11.90 -0.92
N ILE A 232 6.99 -13.01 -0.77
CA ILE A 232 5.71 -13.22 -1.43
C ILE A 232 4.58 -13.18 -0.41
N LYS A 233 3.56 -12.39 -0.73
CA LYS A 233 2.32 -12.33 0.03
C LYS A 233 1.18 -12.95 -0.78
N VAL A 234 0.53 -13.96 -0.21
CA VAL A 234 -0.65 -14.61 -0.81
C VAL A 234 -1.92 -14.03 -0.17
N GLN A 235 -2.90 -13.67 -0.99
CA GLN A 235 -4.16 -13.08 -0.54
C GLN A 235 -5.37 -13.71 -1.24
N LYS A 236 -6.46 -13.80 -0.48
CA LYS A 236 -7.81 -14.15 -0.96
C LYS A 236 -8.83 -13.23 -0.26
N PRO A 237 -8.89 -11.94 -0.63
CA PRO A 237 -9.80 -11.00 0.00
C PRO A 237 -11.24 -11.19 -0.43
N ALA A 238 -12.17 -10.66 0.38
CA ALA A 238 -13.58 -10.59 0.02
C ALA A 238 -13.84 -9.48 -1.02
N VAL A 239 -14.94 -9.62 -1.75
CA VAL A 239 -15.51 -8.56 -2.59
C VAL A 239 -16.29 -7.60 -1.69
N GLU A 240 -16.21 -6.33 -1.95
CA GLU A 240 -16.98 -5.31 -1.26
C GLU A 240 -18.42 -5.22 -1.83
N ASN A 241 -19.36 -4.90 -0.96
CA ASN A 241 -20.74 -4.51 -1.29
C ASN A 241 -21.72 -5.57 -1.85
N GLY A 242 -21.41 -6.86 -1.76
CA GLY A 242 -22.37 -7.89 -2.13
C GLY A 242 -22.90 -7.82 -3.58
N LEU A 243 -22.19 -7.15 -4.49
CA LEU A 243 -22.54 -7.06 -5.90
C LEU A 243 -22.46 -8.41 -6.61
N THR A 244 -21.75 -9.35 -6.04
CA THR A 244 -21.56 -10.70 -6.56
C THR A 244 -22.08 -11.72 -5.57
N LYS A 245 -22.56 -12.89 -6.06
CA LYS A 245 -22.92 -14.04 -5.21
C LYS A 245 -21.69 -14.64 -4.54
N ARG A 246 -20.53 -14.61 -5.24
CA ARG A 246 -19.25 -15.02 -4.67
C ARG A 246 -18.70 -13.91 -3.78
N VAL A 247 -18.52 -14.25 -2.51
CA VAL A 247 -17.93 -13.33 -1.51
C VAL A 247 -16.41 -13.20 -1.68
N TRP A 248 -15.73 -14.28 -2.10
CA TRP A 248 -14.27 -14.36 -2.15
C TRP A 248 -13.73 -14.21 -3.57
N LYS A 249 -12.75 -13.33 -3.73
CA LYS A 249 -11.93 -13.21 -4.95
C LYS A 249 -11.09 -14.48 -5.17
N ASN A 250 -10.58 -14.68 -6.37
CA ASN A 250 -9.58 -15.71 -6.62
C ASN A 250 -8.30 -15.43 -5.80
N THR A 251 -7.57 -16.48 -5.46
CA THR A 251 -6.28 -16.35 -4.78
C THR A 251 -5.24 -15.76 -5.73
N PHE A 252 -4.44 -14.83 -5.24
CA PHE A 252 -3.33 -14.23 -5.98
C PHE A 252 -2.16 -13.94 -5.04
N CYS A 253 -0.99 -13.73 -5.62
CA CYS A 253 0.22 -13.40 -4.87
C CYS A 253 0.90 -12.14 -5.41
N TYR A 254 1.61 -11.46 -4.51
CA TYR A 254 2.41 -10.28 -4.78
C TYR A 254 3.84 -10.46 -4.30
N LEU A 255 4.77 -9.74 -4.93
CA LEU A 255 5.99 -9.32 -4.29
C LEU A 255 5.65 -8.18 -3.32
N THR A 256 6.17 -8.25 -2.09
CA THR A 256 5.85 -7.28 -1.04
C THR A 256 6.66 -5.99 -1.15
N PRO A 257 6.18 -4.87 -0.59
CA PRO A 257 6.98 -3.67 -0.45
C PRO A 257 8.27 -3.96 0.34
N GLY A 258 9.38 -3.32 -0.08
CA GLY A 258 10.73 -3.61 0.41
C GLY A 258 11.48 -4.65 -0.44
N SER A 259 10.81 -5.34 -1.34
CA SER A 259 11.48 -6.26 -2.29
C SER A 259 12.43 -5.51 -3.20
N GLN A 260 13.63 -6.06 -3.38
CA GLN A 260 14.60 -5.62 -4.37
C GLN A 260 14.53 -6.57 -5.56
N VAL A 261 14.23 -6.03 -6.73
CA VAL A 261 14.16 -6.78 -7.97
C VAL A 261 15.26 -6.36 -8.93
N GLN A 262 15.89 -7.36 -9.57
CA GLN A 262 16.74 -7.15 -10.72
C GLN A 262 15.84 -7.10 -11.95
N VAL A 263 15.91 -6.03 -12.72
CA VAL A 263 15.08 -5.83 -13.90
C VAL A 263 15.89 -5.88 -15.17
N LYS A 264 15.33 -6.45 -16.24
CA LYS A 264 15.95 -6.49 -17.56
C LYS A 264 15.96 -5.10 -18.19
N THR A 265 14.82 -4.41 -18.10
CA THR A 265 14.62 -3.07 -18.66
C THR A 265 14.04 -2.17 -17.58
N PRO A 266 14.69 -1.04 -17.21
CA PRO A 266 14.14 -0.07 -16.28
C PRO A 266 12.87 0.60 -16.84
N LYS A 267 11.77 0.48 -16.10
CA LYS A 267 10.45 1.07 -16.42
C LYS A 267 9.96 1.95 -15.29
N ASP A 268 9.00 2.83 -15.57
CA ASP A 268 8.38 3.68 -14.58
C ASP A 268 7.46 2.93 -13.60
N TRP A 269 7.04 1.72 -13.96
CA TRP A 269 6.27 0.77 -13.13
C TRP A 269 6.44 -0.64 -13.66
N TYR A 270 6.06 -1.63 -12.83
CA TYR A 270 6.02 -3.05 -13.17
C TYR A 270 4.70 -3.66 -12.75
N GLY A 271 4.36 -4.84 -13.28
CA GLY A 271 3.11 -5.51 -12.98
C GLY A 271 1.91 -4.87 -13.69
N GLY A 272 0.77 -4.81 -13.04
CA GLY A 272 -0.48 -4.30 -13.63
C GLY A 272 -1.69 -4.50 -12.74
N ILE A 273 -2.89 -4.33 -13.30
CA ILE A 273 -4.13 -4.76 -12.66
C ILE A 273 -4.55 -6.13 -13.22
N LYS A 274 -5.17 -6.97 -12.38
CA LYS A 274 -5.67 -8.30 -12.80
C LYS A 274 -7.14 -8.45 -12.46
N GLU A 275 -7.92 -9.03 -13.37
CA GLU A 275 -9.27 -9.48 -13.08
C GLU A 275 -9.18 -10.68 -12.13
N VAL A 276 -9.74 -10.57 -10.95
CA VAL A 276 -9.66 -11.58 -9.88
C VAL A 276 -11.00 -12.23 -9.60
N LEU A 277 -12.08 -11.68 -10.15
CA LEU A 277 -13.41 -12.24 -10.14
C LEU A 277 -14.20 -11.69 -11.32
N LYS A 278 -14.94 -12.58 -11.98
CA LYS A 278 -15.94 -12.22 -12.98
C LYS A 278 -17.22 -12.98 -12.69
N GLU A 279 -18.34 -12.26 -12.63
CA GLU A 279 -19.67 -12.84 -12.44
C GLU A 279 -20.69 -12.03 -13.25
N GLY A 280 -21.19 -12.64 -14.32
CA GLY A 280 -22.06 -11.96 -15.28
C GLY A 280 -21.36 -10.76 -15.94
N SER A 281 -21.96 -9.58 -15.81
CA SER A 281 -21.39 -8.31 -16.29
C SER A 281 -20.41 -7.66 -15.30
N ILE A 282 -20.26 -8.19 -14.10
CA ILE A 282 -19.42 -7.60 -13.05
C ILE A 282 -18.02 -8.19 -13.12
N SER A 283 -17.02 -7.34 -13.27
CA SER A 283 -15.60 -7.69 -13.20
C SER A 283 -14.95 -6.96 -12.01
N VAL A 284 -14.19 -7.69 -11.20
CA VAL A 284 -13.46 -7.16 -10.05
C VAL A 284 -11.98 -7.21 -10.34
N TYR A 285 -11.33 -6.06 -10.29
CA TYR A 285 -9.90 -5.92 -10.54
C TYR A 285 -9.13 -5.77 -9.24
N GLN A 286 -7.89 -6.21 -9.26
CA GLN A 286 -6.95 -6.09 -8.17
C GLN A 286 -5.72 -5.35 -8.65
N TYR A 287 -5.28 -4.37 -7.89
CA TYR A 287 -4.08 -3.58 -8.17
C TYR A 287 -2.83 -4.34 -7.74
N GLY A 288 -1.85 -4.39 -8.61
CA GLY A 288 -0.55 -4.99 -8.37
C GLY A 288 0.53 -4.32 -9.21
N ILE A 289 0.51 -2.97 -9.23
CA ILE A 289 1.50 -2.16 -9.92
C ILE A 289 2.60 -1.80 -8.94
N GLY A 290 3.80 -2.29 -9.21
CA GLY A 290 5.00 -1.98 -8.47
C GLY A 290 5.48 -0.56 -8.71
N PHE A 291 5.66 0.19 -7.65
CA PHE A 291 6.25 1.53 -7.67
C PHE A 291 7.75 1.39 -7.38
N PRO A 292 8.64 1.51 -8.40
CA PRO A 292 10.06 1.29 -8.22
C PRO A 292 10.79 2.56 -7.75
N LEU A 293 11.76 2.35 -6.86
CA LEU A 293 12.86 3.28 -6.57
C LEU A 293 14.16 2.61 -7.02
N PHE A 294 14.89 3.25 -7.91
CA PHE A 294 16.08 2.66 -8.51
C PHE A 294 17.32 2.93 -7.67
N ALA A 295 18.12 1.91 -7.43
CA ALA A 295 19.40 2.05 -6.73
C ALA A 295 20.43 2.78 -7.60
N ARG A 296 21.37 3.49 -6.95
CA ARG A 296 22.52 4.13 -7.62
C ARG A 296 23.65 3.15 -7.94
N TRP A 297 23.47 1.87 -7.64
CA TRP A 297 24.46 0.82 -7.82
C TRP A 297 23.86 -0.40 -8.51
N GLU A 298 24.67 -1.11 -9.32
CA GLU A 298 24.21 -2.24 -10.14
C GLU A 298 24.74 -3.59 -9.65
N LYS A 299 25.86 -3.64 -8.92
CA LYS A 299 26.49 -4.87 -8.39
C LYS A 299 26.93 -4.73 -6.94
#